data_501ee0270e5d5a62074a5b40bd04ce2a
#
_entry.id   501ee0270e5d5a62074a5b40bd04ce2a
#
_cell.length_a   1.000
_cell.length_b   1.000
_cell.length_c   1.000
_cell.angle_alpha   90.00
_cell.angle_beta   90.00
_cell.angle_gamma   90.00
#
_symmetry.space_group_name_H-M   'P 1'
#
loop_
_entity.id
_entity.type
_entity.pdbx_description
1 polymer ?
#
loop_
_entity_poly.entity_id
_entity_poly.type
_entity_poly.pdbx_seq_one_letter_code
_entity_poly.pdbx_strand_id
1 'polypeptide(L)'
;MKITLLASERIRVDGGAGPMTIEAESAEMSYSPYHMLASGLATCTLSVLHAWATNAKLPADDLAIEVGWSFVEDPHRVGNYALDIEWPSLPENRRTAAQRVADLCTVKLTMKHPPEFVTRMNAPAEAGAA
;
A
#
# COMPACT_ATOMS: atom_id res chain seq x y z
N MET A 1 2.71 9.54 3.56
CA MET A 1 1.55 8.79 4.11
C MET A 1 2.04 7.71 5.06
N LYS A 2 1.43 7.60 6.22
CA LYS A 2 1.81 6.63 7.25
C LYS A 2 0.71 5.60 7.43
N ILE A 3 1.07 4.33 7.52
CA ILE A 3 0.17 3.22 7.78
C ILE A 3 0.55 2.59 9.12
N THR A 4 -0.39 2.56 10.03
CA THR A 4 -0.19 2.05 11.38
C THR A 4 -1.06 0.82 11.62
N LEU A 5 -0.45 -0.27 12.07
CA LEU A 5 -1.18 -1.45 12.48
C LEU A 5 -1.82 -1.19 13.85
N LEU A 6 -3.15 -1.28 13.94
CA LEU A 6 -3.89 -1.07 15.18
C LEU A 6 -4.27 -2.41 15.84
N ALA A 7 -4.62 -3.38 15.02
CA ALA A 7 -4.99 -4.73 15.44
C ALA A 7 -4.79 -5.66 14.25
N SER A 8 -4.98 -6.97 14.45
CA SER A 8 -4.77 -7.96 13.38
C SER A 8 -5.58 -7.69 12.11
N GLU A 9 -6.69 -6.96 12.22
CA GLU A 9 -7.60 -6.67 11.11
C GLU A 9 -7.84 -5.17 10.88
N ARG A 10 -7.07 -4.29 11.57
CA ARG A 10 -7.26 -2.85 11.46
C ARG A 10 -5.96 -2.11 11.30
N ILE A 11 -5.98 -1.17 10.38
CA ILE A 11 -4.89 -0.20 10.18
C ILE A 11 -5.46 1.20 10.23
N ARG A 12 -4.58 2.16 10.48
CA ARG A 12 -4.87 3.58 10.31
C ARG A 12 -4.03 4.10 9.16
N VAL A 13 -4.68 4.84 8.25
CA VAL A 13 -4.02 5.50 7.13
C VAL A 13 -4.03 7.00 7.40
N ASP A 14 -2.85 7.59 7.54
CA ASP A 14 -2.67 9.02 7.64
C ASP A 14 -2.19 9.52 6.27
N GLY A 15 -3.14 9.99 5.48
CA GLY A 15 -2.91 10.44 4.11
C GLY A 15 -2.78 11.95 4.00
N GLY A 16 -2.93 12.45 2.81
CA GLY A 16 -2.90 13.87 2.50
C GLY A 16 -3.58 14.14 1.17
N ALA A 17 -3.75 15.41 0.84
CA ALA A 17 -4.36 15.82 -0.41
C ALA A 17 -3.44 15.55 -1.60
N GLY A 18 -4.01 15.31 -2.75
CA GLY A 18 -3.31 15.11 -4.01
C GLY A 18 -4.26 15.32 -5.18
N PRO A 19 -3.80 15.18 -6.42
CA PRO A 19 -4.67 15.33 -7.58
C PRO A 19 -5.73 14.23 -7.60
N MET A 20 -6.93 14.57 -8.04
CA MET A 20 -8.07 13.67 -8.14
C MET A 20 -8.34 12.93 -6.83
N THR A 21 -8.38 13.69 -5.72
CA THR A 21 -8.64 13.11 -4.40
C THR A 21 -10.08 12.63 -4.29
N ILE A 22 -10.27 11.58 -3.51
CA ILE A 22 -11.62 11.17 -3.12
C ILE A 22 -12.14 12.20 -2.13
N GLU A 23 -13.37 12.63 -2.33
CA GLU A 23 -14.04 13.53 -1.40
C GLU A 23 -14.33 12.78 -0.10
N ALA A 24 -14.07 13.42 1.02
CA ALA A 24 -14.27 12.87 2.34
C ALA A 24 -14.74 13.97 3.29
N GLU A 25 -15.22 13.58 4.47
CA GLU A 25 -15.74 14.52 5.47
C GLU A 25 -14.69 15.51 5.99
N SER A 26 -13.42 15.14 5.92
CA SER A 26 -12.32 16.03 6.30
C SER A 26 -11.16 15.87 5.35
N ALA A 27 -10.32 16.91 5.26
CA ALA A 27 -9.11 16.88 4.43
C ALA A 27 -8.14 15.77 4.86
N GLU A 28 -8.15 15.41 6.14
CA GLU A 28 -7.30 14.34 6.67
C GLU A 28 -7.68 12.96 6.15
N MET A 29 -8.93 12.80 5.73
CA MET A 29 -9.44 11.55 5.18
C MET A 29 -9.35 11.48 3.66
N SER A 30 -9.03 12.59 3.01
CA SER A 30 -8.92 12.64 1.55
C SER A 30 -7.58 12.09 1.08
N TYR A 31 -7.60 11.33 0.00
CA TYR A 31 -6.38 10.84 -0.62
C TYR A 31 -6.59 10.56 -2.12
N SER A 32 -5.50 10.72 -2.88
CA SER A 32 -5.49 10.56 -4.32
C SER A 32 -5.47 9.08 -4.74
N PRO A 33 -5.65 8.76 -6.03
CA PRO A 33 -5.42 7.42 -6.54
C PRO A 33 -4.03 6.86 -6.19
N TYR A 34 -3.02 7.72 -6.11
CA TYR A 34 -1.65 7.32 -5.75
C TYR A 34 -1.54 6.94 -4.28
N HIS A 35 -2.29 7.62 -3.41
CA HIS A 35 -2.43 7.21 -2.01
C HIS A 35 -3.09 5.84 -1.90
N MET A 36 -4.06 5.54 -2.76
CA MET A 36 -4.71 4.23 -2.78
C MET A 36 -3.75 3.11 -3.17
N LEU A 37 -2.91 3.34 -4.19
CA LEU A 37 -1.89 2.37 -4.59
C LEU A 37 -0.89 2.14 -3.45
N ALA A 38 -0.40 3.23 -2.86
CA ALA A 38 0.54 3.17 -1.75
C ALA A 38 -0.08 2.50 -0.52
N SER A 39 -1.36 2.77 -0.25
CA SER A 39 -2.14 2.13 0.81
C SER A 39 -2.20 0.62 0.64
N GLY A 40 -2.53 0.16 -0.57
CA GLY A 40 -2.56 -1.26 -0.88
C GLY A 40 -1.21 -1.92 -0.69
N LEU A 41 -0.16 -1.29 -1.18
CA LEU A 41 1.22 -1.78 -1.04
C LEU A 41 1.64 -1.87 0.44
N ALA A 42 1.42 -0.81 1.20
CA ALA A 42 1.81 -0.77 2.61
C ALA A 42 0.97 -1.71 3.47
N THR A 43 -0.34 -1.79 3.23
CA THR A 43 -1.24 -2.69 3.96
C THR A 43 -0.86 -4.15 3.74
N CYS A 44 -0.58 -4.53 2.49
CA CYS A 44 -0.13 -5.88 2.18
C CYS A 44 1.19 -6.20 2.88
N THR A 45 2.13 -5.26 2.87
CA THR A 45 3.41 -5.43 3.58
C THR A 45 3.21 -5.59 5.07
N LEU A 46 2.35 -4.77 5.70
CA LEU A 46 2.00 -4.95 7.11
C LEU A 46 1.40 -6.32 7.39
N SER A 47 0.53 -6.81 6.51
CA SER A 47 -0.11 -8.11 6.67
C SER A 47 0.90 -9.25 6.69
N VAL A 48 1.86 -9.26 5.77
CA VAL A 48 2.86 -10.33 5.74
C VAL A 48 3.81 -10.25 6.93
N LEU A 49 4.17 -9.04 7.35
CA LEU A 49 5.01 -8.84 8.54
C LEU A 49 4.28 -9.26 9.81
N HIS A 50 3.02 -8.92 9.95
CA HIS A 50 2.20 -9.30 11.10
C HIS A 50 2.07 -10.82 11.19
N ALA A 51 1.79 -11.49 10.08
CA ALA A 51 1.68 -12.95 10.04
C ALA A 51 3.00 -13.62 10.45
N TRP A 52 4.10 -13.12 9.91
CA TRP A 52 5.43 -13.62 10.28
C TRP A 52 5.72 -13.41 11.77
N ALA A 53 5.42 -12.22 12.28
CA ALA A 53 5.64 -11.89 13.70
C ALA A 53 4.83 -12.81 14.61
N THR A 54 3.57 -13.08 14.25
CA THR A 54 2.71 -13.99 15.00
C THR A 54 3.31 -15.39 15.06
N ASN A 55 3.78 -15.93 13.94
CA ASN A 55 4.39 -17.24 13.88
C ASN A 55 5.72 -17.29 14.64
N ALA A 56 6.48 -16.21 14.62
CA ALA A 56 7.76 -16.08 15.32
C ALA A 56 7.60 -15.68 16.79
N LYS A 57 6.36 -15.45 17.24
CA LYS A 57 6.04 -14.99 18.60
C LYS A 57 6.73 -13.68 18.95
N LEU A 58 6.75 -12.75 17.99
CA LEU A 58 7.30 -11.42 18.17
C LEU A 58 6.17 -10.40 18.34
N PRO A 59 6.32 -9.40 19.22
CA PRO A 59 5.34 -8.33 19.33
C PRO A 59 5.35 -7.45 18.08
N ALA A 60 4.17 -7.04 17.64
CA ALA A 60 4.01 -6.18 16.47
C ALA A 60 3.13 -4.96 16.78
N ASP A 61 2.93 -4.64 18.05
CA ASP A 61 2.05 -3.54 18.46
C ASP A 61 2.59 -2.17 18.04
N ASP A 62 3.90 -2.05 17.86
CA ASP A 62 4.59 -0.83 17.47
C ASP A 62 5.03 -0.82 16.00
N LEU A 63 4.51 -1.76 15.21
CA LEU A 63 4.82 -1.86 13.78
C LEU A 63 4.04 -0.81 13.01
N ALA A 64 4.74 -0.02 12.19
CA ALA A 64 4.16 0.94 11.27
C ALA A 64 5.03 1.03 10.01
N ILE A 65 4.46 1.55 8.94
CA ILE A 65 5.18 1.79 7.69
C ILE A 65 4.92 3.22 7.24
N GLU A 66 5.99 3.93 6.97
CA GLU A 66 5.95 5.19 6.24
C GLU A 66 6.18 4.88 4.77
N VAL A 67 5.24 5.29 3.91
CA VAL A 67 5.36 5.04 2.47
C VAL A 67 5.39 6.36 1.71
N GLY A 68 6.36 6.49 0.82
CA GLY A 68 6.48 7.62 -0.07
C GLY A 68 6.63 7.15 -1.51
N TRP A 69 6.43 8.07 -2.44
CA TRP A 69 6.58 7.77 -3.87
C TRP A 69 7.04 9.01 -4.61
N SER A 70 7.64 8.79 -5.77
CA SER A 70 8.04 9.85 -6.68
C SER A 70 7.67 9.49 -8.11
N PHE A 71 7.51 10.51 -8.93
CA PHE A 71 7.14 10.36 -10.33
C PHE A 71 8.35 10.38 -11.25
N VAL A 72 8.24 9.69 -12.36
CA VAL A 72 9.17 9.76 -13.49
C VAL A 72 8.38 10.08 -14.75
N GLU A 73 9.08 10.56 -15.78
CA GLU A 73 8.48 10.98 -17.02
C GLU A 73 8.77 9.99 -18.16
N ASP A 74 8.08 10.17 -19.27
CA ASP A 74 8.23 9.44 -20.52
C ASP A 74 8.03 7.92 -20.39
N PRO A 75 6.84 7.45 -19.98
CA PRO A 75 5.61 8.19 -19.66
C PRO A 75 5.55 8.65 -18.20
N HIS A 76 4.72 9.63 -17.92
CA HIS A 76 4.47 10.09 -16.56
C HIS A 76 3.84 8.99 -15.72
N ARG A 77 4.51 8.60 -14.66
CA ARG A 77 4.10 7.49 -13.79
C ARG A 77 4.85 7.54 -12.47
N VAL A 78 4.37 6.77 -11.49
CA VAL A 78 5.17 6.54 -10.29
C VAL A 78 6.36 5.66 -10.67
N GLY A 79 7.54 6.14 -10.40
CA GLY A 79 8.79 5.43 -10.70
C GLY A 79 9.46 4.84 -9.48
N ASN A 80 9.01 5.21 -8.29
CA ASN A 80 9.62 4.78 -7.05
C ASN A 80 8.60 4.74 -5.92
N TYR A 81 8.61 3.66 -5.14
CA TYR A 81 7.97 3.55 -3.84
C TYR A 81 9.05 3.26 -2.80
N ALA A 82 9.07 4.04 -1.72
CA ALA A 82 9.94 3.80 -0.59
C ALA A 82 9.08 3.43 0.63
N LEU A 83 9.40 2.30 1.25
CA LEU A 83 8.71 1.83 2.44
C LEU A 83 9.72 1.79 3.59
N ASP A 84 9.51 2.63 4.57
CA ASP A 84 10.31 2.66 5.79
C ASP A 84 9.54 1.96 6.90
N ILE A 85 10.06 0.83 7.34
CA ILE A 85 9.43 0.02 8.37
C ILE A 85 9.89 0.54 9.73
N GLU A 86 8.92 0.98 10.53
CA GLU A 86 9.12 1.39 11.92
C GLU A 86 8.69 0.24 12.81
N TRP A 87 9.65 -0.37 13.49
CA TRP A 87 9.37 -1.50 14.38
C TRP A 87 10.36 -1.52 15.55
N PRO A 88 10.20 -0.58 16.49
CA PRO A 88 11.18 -0.43 17.60
C PRO A 88 11.39 -1.69 18.42
N SER A 89 10.34 -2.47 18.68
CA SER A 89 10.45 -3.69 19.50
C SER A 89 11.07 -4.88 18.78
N LEU A 90 11.30 -4.78 17.45
CA LEU A 90 11.89 -5.89 16.71
C LEU A 90 13.35 -6.08 17.13
N PRO A 91 13.76 -7.31 17.56
CA PRO A 91 15.15 -7.57 17.87
C PRO A 91 16.08 -7.32 16.68
N GLU A 92 17.25 -6.78 16.95
CA GLU A 92 18.23 -6.44 15.90
C GLU A 92 18.58 -7.65 15.02
N ASN A 93 18.71 -8.82 15.60
CA ASN A 93 19.03 -10.04 14.87
C ASN A 93 17.90 -10.56 13.98
N ARG A 94 16.73 -9.91 14.02
CA ARG A 94 15.57 -10.28 13.19
C ARG A 94 15.32 -9.30 12.05
N ARG A 95 16.04 -8.18 12.00
CA ARG A 95 15.78 -7.11 11.03
C ARG A 95 15.98 -7.57 9.58
N THR A 96 17.02 -8.33 9.30
CA THR A 96 17.25 -8.84 7.94
C THR A 96 16.14 -9.80 7.49
N ALA A 97 15.68 -10.67 8.40
CA ALA A 97 14.57 -11.59 8.10
C ALA A 97 13.28 -10.81 7.85
N ALA A 98 12.99 -9.82 8.67
CA ALA A 98 11.80 -8.98 8.50
C ALA A 98 11.81 -8.27 7.13
N GLN A 99 12.95 -7.75 6.72
CA GLN A 99 13.07 -7.10 5.42
C GLN A 99 12.80 -8.06 4.26
N ARG A 100 13.28 -9.29 4.35
CA ARG A 100 12.99 -10.33 3.35
C ARG A 100 11.50 -10.68 3.32
N VAL A 101 10.87 -10.78 4.48
CA VAL A 101 9.44 -11.06 4.59
C VAL A 101 8.61 -9.92 3.96
N ALA A 102 9.01 -8.67 4.22
CA ALA A 102 8.35 -7.50 3.62
C ALA A 102 8.35 -7.59 2.09
N ASP A 103 9.39 -8.13 1.49
CA ASP A 103 9.51 -8.26 0.03
C ASP A 103 8.64 -9.38 -0.55
N LEU A 104 8.00 -10.19 0.28
CA LEU A 104 7.06 -11.23 -0.16
C LEU A 104 5.63 -10.72 -0.35
N CYS A 105 5.40 -9.44 -0.15
CA CYS A 105 4.10 -8.80 -0.35
C CYS A 105 3.62 -9.04 -1.80
N THR A 106 2.44 -9.64 -1.95
CA THR A 106 1.90 -9.97 -3.28
C THR A 106 1.54 -8.73 -4.09
N VAL A 107 1.19 -7.62 -3.46
CA VAL A 107 0.97 -6.35 -4.16
C VAL A 107 2.28 -5.87 -4.78
N LYS A 108 3.38 -5.94 -4.02
CA LYS A 108 4.71 -5.60 -4.55
C LYS A 108 5.10 -6.52 -5.71
N LEU A 109 4.88 -7.81 -5.58
CA LEU A 109 5.17 -8.77 -6.65
C LEU A 109 4.31 -8.49 -7.89
N THR A 110 3.05 -8.10 -7.70
CA THR A 110 2.17 -7.69 -8.79
C THR A 110 2.71 -6.47 -9.53
N MET A 111 3.25 -5.51 -8.80
CA MET A 111 3.84 -4.31 -9.42
C MET A 111 5.15 -4.62 -10.14
N LYS A 112 5.96 -5.52 -9.59
CA LYS A 112 7.24 -5.93 -10.19
C LYS A 112 7.05 -6.83 -11.41
N HIS A 113 6.00 -7.61 -11.42
CA HIS A 113 5.62 -8.50 -12.51
C HIS A 113 4.22 -8.11 -12.97
N PRO A 114 4.11 -6.96 -13.67
CA PRO A 114 2.81 -6.35 -13.91
C PRO A 114 1.85 -7.27 -14.66
N PRO A 115 0.56 -7.22 -14.29
CA PRO A 115 -0.47 -7.99 -14.99
C PRO A 115 -0.72 -7.40 -16.37
N GLU A 116 -1.40 -8.16 -17.21
CA GLU A 116 -1.92 -7.63 -18.46
C GLU A 116 -3.08 -6.68 -18.16
N PHE A 117 -3.16 -5.62 -18.92
CA PHE A 117 -4.26 -4.66 -18.83
C PHE A 117 -5.09 -4.75 -20.09
N VAL A 118 -6.38 -5.03 -19.92
CA VAL A 118 -7.33 -5.08 -21.02
C VAL A 118 -8.38 -4.01 -20.81
N THR A 119 -8.47 -3.07 -21.75
CA THR A 119 -9.47 -2.02 -21.71
C THR A 119 -10.50 -2.25 -22.79
N ARG A 120 -11.76 -2.28 -22.41
CA ARG A 120 -12.87 -2.47 -23.35
C ARG A 120 -13.87 -1.34 -23.22
N MET A 121 -14.35 -0.88 -24.35
CA MET A 121 -15.53 -0.03 -24.39
C MET A 121 -16.72 -0.93 -24.65
N ASN A 122 -17.66 -0.96 -23.74
CA ASN A 122 -18.89 -1.71 -23.97
C ASN A 122 -19.66 -1.05 -25.12
N ALA A 123 -20.31 -1.87 -25.94
CA ALA A 123 -21.15 -1.34 -26.99
C ALA A 123 -22.22 -0.42 -26.39
N PRO A 124 -22.57 0.70 -27.05
CA PRO A 124 -23.63 1.55 -26.54
C PRO A 124 -24.95 0.79 -26.51
N ALA A 125 -25.83 1.19 -25.60
CA ALA A 125 -27.19 0.66 -25.57
C ALA A 125 -27.80 0.82 -26.98
N GLU A 126 -28.55 -0.19 -27.46
CA GLU A 126 -29.18 -0.09 -28.76
C GLU A 126 -30.10 1.11 -28.82
N ALA A 127 -30.10 1.81 -29.96
CA ALA A 127 -30.93 2.98 -30.15
C ALA A 127 -32.42 2.69 -29.95
N GLY A 128 -32.86 1.49 -30.31
CA GLY A 128 -34.21 1.04 -30.05
C GLY A 128 -34.50 0.81 -28.59
N ALA A 129 -33.48 0.57 -27.81
CA ALA A 129 -33.57 0.49 -26.37
C ALA A 129 -33.46 1.85 -25.72
N ALA A 130 -33.00 2.80 -26.48
CA ALA A 130 -32.87 4.17 -26.04
C ALA A 130 -34.18 4.95 -26.25
#